data_e2208013aa6d800896c10c3d33b69b9f
#
_entry.id   e2208013aa6d800896c10c3d33b69b9f
#
_cell.length_a   1.000
_cell.length_b   1.000
_cell.length_c   1.000
_cell.angle_alpha   90.00
_cell.angle_beta   90.00
_cell.angle_gamma   90.00
#
_symmetry.space_group_name_H-M   'P 1'
#
loop_
_entity.id
_entity.type
_entity.pdbx_description
1 polymer ?
#
loop_
_entity_poly.entity_id
_entity_poly.type
_entity_poly.pdbx_seq_one_letter_code
_entity_poly.pdbx_strand_id
1 'polypeptide(L)'
;MNQEKKDLLYFALGVLLVTTLIVASFPLLHITSNWAANALMFVPGSIAALLLLLRRESLRPIGWGLGPARYWLVGIVLPTLMILVAVVISLRLGYAAPAPASTPHGSLIVHPAKLVKNMLLYFVISLPLAFGEEFGWRGYAQPRLIRQFGLVSGLLALGIIWGFWHTPIYYVMHWYSEHPLLGPFVMTPIDNILVVVPMAWLYIRSKNIWVPTFTHAFADILWGFSGLMFPATHEIQNWVVLQVVQAIVSAVLLMDLLSKRQQSIAPELRESPASA
;
A
#
# COMPACT_ATOMS: atom_id res chain seq x y z
N MET A 1 -2.01 -29.43 5.30
CA MET A 1 -2.01 -27.96 5.45
C MET A 1 -2.75 -27.61 6.74
N ASN A 2 -2.13 -26.87 7.66
CA ASN A 2 -2.79 -26.47 8.89
C ASN A 2 -3.90 -25.44 8.60
N GLN A 3 -4.77 -25.18 9.62
CA GLN A 3 -5.96 -24.32 9.42
C GLN A 3 -5.56 -22.90 9.02
N GLU A 4 -4.53 -22.32 9.62
CA GLU A 4 -4.07 -20.95 9.30
C GLU A 4 -3.61 -20.81 7.84
N LYS A 5 -2.92 -21.83 7.28
CA LYS A 5 -2.55 -21.85 5.86
C LYS A 5 -3.77 -21.95 4.93
N LYS A 6 -4.80 -22.70 5.35
CA LYS A 6 -6.06 -22.74 4.60
C LYS A 6 -6.75 -21.36 4.60
N ASP A 7 -6.80 -20.72 5.75
CA ASP A 7 -7.44 -19.42 5.89
C ASP A 7 -6.70 -18.31 5.12
N LEU A 8 -5.36 -18.35 5.08
CA LEU A 8 -4.57 -17.49 4.21
C LEU A 8 -4.84 -17.72 2.72
N LEU A 9 -4.97 -18.98 2.32
CA LEU A 9 -5.34 -19.31 0.94
C LEU A 9 -6.74 -18.83 0.60
N TYR A 10 -7.73 -19.04 1.49
CA TYR A 10 -9.09 -18.54 1.31
C TYR A 10 -9.14 -17.01 1.26
N PHE A 11 -8.34 -16.33 2.09
CA PHE A 11 -8.21 -14.89 2.03
C PHE A 11 -7.66 -14.43 0.67
N ALA A 12 -6.51 -14.96 0.25
CA ALA A 12 -5.86 -14.55 -1.00
C ALA A 12 -6.75 -14.84 -2.23
N LEU A 13 -7.29 -16.06 -2.34
CA LEU A 13 -8.17 -16.44 -3.44
C LEU A 13 -9.50 -15.64 -3.39
N GLY A 14 -10.07 -15.46 -2.21
CA GLY A 14 -11.31 -14.69 -2.02
C GLY A 14 -11.14 -13.24 -2.47
N VAL A 15 -10.07 -12.58 -2.03
CA VAL A 15 -9.78 -11.18 -2.41
C VAL A 15 -9.57 -11.06 -3.92
N LEU A 16 -8.73 -11.91 -4.52
CA LEU A 16 -8.46 -11.89 -5.96
C LEU A 16 -9.71 -12.20 -6.78
N LEU A 17 -10.44 -13.27 -6.43
CA LEU A 17 -11.63 -13.70 -7.18
C LEU A 17 -12.77 -12.69 -7.09
N VAL A 18 -13.11 -12.24 -5.87
CA VAL A 18 -14.22 -11.28 -5.67
C VAL A 18 -13.93 -9.98 -6.41
N THR A 19 -12.71 -9.44 -6.28
CA THR A 19 -12.33 -8.22 -7.00
C THR A 19 -12.38 -8.42 -8.52
N THR A 20 -11.83 -9.53 -9.02
CA THR A 20 -11.84 -9.80 -10.47
C THR A 20 -13.27 -9.92 -11.01
N LEU A 21 -14.17 -10.60 -10.30
CA LEU A 21 -15.57 -10.75 -10.72
C LEU A 21 -16.32 -9.41 -10.72
N ILE A 22 -16.11 -8.58 -9.69
CA ILE A 22 -16.72 -7.23 -9.64
C ILE A 22 -16.17 -6.37 -10.78
N VAL A 23 -14.86 -6.33 -10.98
CA VAL A 23 -14.23 -5.51 -12.02
C VAL A 23 -14.63 -6.01 -13.43
N ALA A 24 -14.74 -7.32 -13.64
CA ALA A 24 -15.20 -7.88 -14.91
C ALA A 24 -16.63 -7.46 -15.28
N SER A 25 -17.45 -7.07 -14.30
CA SER A 25 -18.78 -6.52 -14.55
C SER A 25 -18.78 -5.05 -14.98
N PHE A 26 -17.70 -4.29 -14.77
CA PHE A 26 -17.63 -2.85 -15.09
C PHE A 26 -17.93 -2.56 -16.57
N PRO A 27 -17.29 -3.23 -17.54
CA PRO A 27 -17.62 -3.01 -18.95
C PRO A 27 -19.06 -3.36 -19.31
N LEU A 28 -19.60 -4.43 -18.72
CA LEU A 28 -20.98 -4.89 -18.95
C LEU A 28 -22.02 -3.91 -18.40
N LEU A 29 -21.70 -3.24 -17.28
CA LEU A 29 -22.57 -2.28 -16.61
C LEU A 29 -22.24 -0.84 -16.95
N HIS A 30 -21.31 -0.60 -17.90
CA HIS A 30 -20.84 0.73 -18.30
C HIS A 30 -20.32 1.57 -17.11
N ILE A 31 -19.67 0.92 -16.12
CA ILE A 31 -19.09 1.59 -14.97
C ILE A 31 -17.71 2.15 -15.34
N THR A 32 -17.59 3.49 -15.35
CA THR A 32 -16.35 4.23 -15.63
C THR A 32 -15.90 5.10 -14.45
N SER A 33 -16.64 5.02 -13.35
CA SER A 33 -16.40 5.85 -12.17
C SER A 33 -15.20 5.33 -11.35
N ASN A 34 -14.22 6.19 -11.12
CA ASN A 34 -13.11 5.91 -10.19
C ASN A 34 -13.61 5.64 -8.76
N TRP A 35 -14.77 6.17 -8.36
CA TRP A 35 -15.35 5.87 -7.05
C TRP A 35 -15.79 4.41 -6.92
N ALA A 36 -16.30 3.80 -8.00
CA ALA A 36 -16.63 2.38 -8.00
C ALA A 36 -15.36 1.52 -7.89
N ALA A 37 -14.28 1.91 -8.55
CA ALA A 37 -12.98 1.28 -8.41
C ALA A 37 -12.44 1.41 -6.97
N ASN A 38 -12.48 2.61 -6.40
CA ASN A 38 -12.02 2.86 -5.03
C ASN A 38 -12.84 2.10 -3.97
N ALA A 39 -14.15 1.85 -4.21
CA ALA A 39 -14.96 1.07 -3.28
C ALA A 39 -14.46 -0.38 -3.11
N LEU A 40 -13.70 -0.91 -4.07
CA LEU A 40 -13.06 -2.23 -3.97
C LEU A 40 -12.02 -2.32 -2.86
N MET A 41 -11.51 -1.19 -2.36
CA MET A 41 -10.63 -1.13 -1.19
C MET A 41 -11.27 -1.76 0.07
N PHE A 42 -12.59 -1.90 0.11
CA PHE A 42 -13.27 -2.63 1.19
C PHE A 42 -13.19 -4.17 1.04
N VAL A 43 -12.87 -4.71 -0.15
CA VAL A 43 -12.89 -6.17 -0.38
C VAL A 43 -11.91 -6.92 0.54
N PRO A 44 -10.63 -6.52 0.69
CA PRO A 44 -9.70 -7.20 1.59
C PRO A 44 -10.20 -7.21 3.04
N GLY A 45 -10.69 -6.08 3.52
CA GLY A 45 -11.24 -5.96 4.88
C GLY A 45 -12.49 -6.80 5.08
N SER A 46 -13.39 -6.84 4.09
CA SER A 46 -14.62 -7.63 4.16
C SER A 46 -14.35 -9.14 4.21
N ILE A 47 -13.41 -9.63 3.39
CA ILE A 47 -12.98 -11.03 3.41
C ILE A 47 -12.30 -11.37 4.74
N ALA A 48 -11.43 -10.49 5.24
CA ALA A 48 -10.80 -10.67 6.54
C ALA A 48 -11.82 -10.72 7.68
N ALA A 49 -12.77 -9.79 7.70
CA ALA A 49 -13.86 -9.75 8.70
C ALA A 49 -14.69 -11.03 8.66
N LEU A 50 -15.05 -11.49 7.47
CA LEU A 50 -15.80 -12.76 7.30
C LEU A 50 -15.02 -13.94 7.88
N LEU A 51 -13.73 -14.07 7.57
CA LEU A 51 -12.90 -15.17 8.07
C LEU A 51 -12.73 -15.10 9.60
N LEU A 52 -12.50 -13.90 10.16
CA LEU A 52 -12.41 -13.70 11.61
C LEU A 52 -13.73 -14.08 12.31
N LEU A 53 -14.87 -13.70 11.75
CA LEU A 53 -16.19 -14.05 12.28
C LEU A 53 -16.44 -15.57 12.23
N LEU A 54 -16.17 -16.22 11.10
CA LEU A 54 -16.31 -17.67 10.94
C LEU A 54 -15.42 -18.47 11.88
N ARG A 55 -14.23 -17.95 12.19
CA ARG A 55 -13.27 -18.56 13.14
C ARG A 55 -13.50 -18.12 14.58
N ARG A 56 -14.37 -17.18 14.84
CA ARG A 56 -14.59 -16.56 16.17
C ARG A 56 -13.30 -16.01 16.77
N GLU A 57 -12.43 -15.45 15.91
CA GLU A 57 -11.17 -14.89 16.34
C GLU A 57 -11.33 -13.49 16.93
N SER A 58 -10.48 -13.16 17.90
CA SER A 58 -10.48 -11.85 18.54
C SER A 58 -9.90 -10.77 17.62
N LEU A 59 -10.53 -9.60 17.61
CA LEU A 59 -10.03 -8.40 16.92
C LEU A 59 -8.94 -7.65 17.71
N ARG A 60 -8.71 -8.00 18.98
CA ARG A 60 -7.73 -7.29 19.84
C ARG A 60 -6.32 -7.24 19.27
N PRO A 61 -5.78 -8.31 18.63
CA PRO A 61 -4.41 -8.28 18.09
C PRO A 61 -4.19 -7.28 16.96
N ILE A 62 -5.25 -6.75 16.33
CA ILE A 62 -5.16 -5.77 15.25
C ILE A 62 -4.57 -4.44 15.73
N GLY A 63 -4.77 -4.10 17.02
CA GLY A 63 -4.22 -2.89 17.63
C GLY A 63 -5.09 -1.65 17.32
N TRP A 64 -6.02 -1.34 18.22
CA TRP A 64 -7.00 -0.25 18.07
C TRP A 64 -6.60 1.05 18.77
N GLY A 65 -5.52 1.04 19.54
CA GLY A 65 -5.00 2.23 20.21
C GLY A 65 -4.35 3.21 19.21
N LEU A 66 -4.11 4.43 19.65
CA LEU A 66 -3.48 5.45 18.79
C LEU A 66 -1.98 5.21 18.55
N GLY A 67 -1.34 4.41 19.41
CA GLY A 67 0.10 4.16 19.32
C GLY A 67 0.97 5.42 19.59
N PRO A 68 2.30 5.29 19.50
CA PRO A 68 3.20 6.41 19.73
C PRO A 68 3.13 7.47 18.63
N ALA A 69 3.01 8.76 19.02
CA ALA A 69 2.86 9.91 18.12
C ALA A 69 3.96 10.02 17.04
N ARG A 70 5.18 9.56 17.34
CA ARG A 70 6.29 9.56 16.37
C ARG A 70 5.98 8.81 15.07
N TYR A 71 5.17 7.75 15.13
CA TYR A 71 4.84 6.97 13.92
C TYR A 71 3.79 7.66 13.05
N TRP A 72 2.94 8.50 13.61
CA TRP A 72 2.07 9.38 12.85
C TRP A 72 2.89 10.42 12.07
N LEU A 73 3.90 11.00 12.72
CA LEU A 73 4.82 11.92 12.04
C LEU A 73 5.61 11.22 10.91
N VAL A 74 6.13 10.01 11.17
CA VAL A 74 6.80 9.22 10.13
C VAL A 74 5.85 8.89 8.99
N GLY A 75 4.58 8.56 9.29
CA GLY A 75 3.54 8.29 8.29
C GLY A 75 3.21 9.48 7.38
N ILE A 76 3.49 10.71 7.81
CA ILE A 76 3.39 11.92 6.99
C ILE A 76 4.70 12.18 6.23
N VAL A 77 5.81 12.22 6.95
CA VAL A 77 7.10 12.66 6.41
C VAL A 77 7.64 11.69 5.36
N LEU A 78 7.53 10.38 5.63
CA LEU A 78 8.11 9.35 4.76
C LEU A 78 7.52 9.38 3.34
N PRO A 79 6.20 9.23 3.13
CA PRO A 79 5.63 9.29 1.78
C PRO A 79 5.82 10.66 1.12
N THR A 80 5.77 11.76 1.91
CA THR A 80 6.03 13.10 1.38
C THR A 80 7.42 13.20 0.79
N LEU A 81 8.46 12.76 1.52
CA LEU A 81 9.84 12.82 1.04
C LEU A 81 10.05 11.88 -0.16
N MET A 82 9.49 10.67 -0.13
CA MET A 82 9.60 9.72 -1.24
C MET A 82 9.03 10.31 -2.53
N ILE A 83 7.82 10.83 -2.49
CA ILE A 83 7.15 11.40 -3.67
C ILE A 83 7.84 12.68 -4.11
N LEU A 84 8.18 13.58 -3.18
CA LEU A 84 8.89 14.81 -3.50
C LEU A 84 10.22 14.55 -4.21
N VAL A 85 11.04 13.63 -3.68
CA VAL A 85 12.33 13.25 -4.30
C VAL A 85 12.10 12.66 -5.68
N ALA A 86 11.13 11.75 -5.84
CA ALA A 86 10.82 11.14 -7.13
C ALA A 86 10.36 12.20 -8.16
N VAL A 87 9.45 13.10 -7.77
CA VAL A 87 8.96 14.20 -8.64
C VAL A 87 10.11 15.14 -9.03
N VAL A 88 10.95 15.56 -8.08
CA VAL A 88 12.08 16.45 -8.36
C VAL A 88 13.08 15.81 -9.33
N ILE A 89 13.42 14.53 -9.13
CA ILE A 89 14.31 13.81 -10.05
C ILE A 89 13.67 13.69 -11.43
N SER A 90 12.40 13.30 -11.52
CA SER A 90 11.68 13.15 -12.78
C SER A 90 11.59 14.46 -13.57
N LEU A 91 11.31 15.59 -12.89
CA LEU A 91 11.32 16.92 -13.49
C LEU A 91 12.71 17.31 -14.01
N ARG A 92 13.76 17.02 -13.25
CA ARG A 92 15.15 17.33 -13.65
C ARG A 92 15.64 16.52 -14.84
N LEU A 93 15.17 15.28 -14.95
CA LEU A 93 15.51 14.38 -16.05
C LEU A 93 14.57 14.51 -17.26
N GLY A 94 13.53 15.33 -17.18
CA GLY A 94 12.53 15.50 -18.23
C GLY A 94 11.56 14.33 -18.37
N TYR A 95 11.42 13.48 -17.35
CA TYR A 95 10.49 12.34 -17.34
C TYR A 95 9.09 12.70 -16.82
N ALA A 96 8.93 13.91 -16.31
CA ALA A 96 7.67 14.54 -15.97
C ALA A 96 7.73 16.03 -16.29
N ALA A 97 6.57 16.66 -16.45
CA ALA A 97 6.48 18.10 -16.68
C ALA A 97 5.30 18.70 -15.91
N PRO A 98 5.37 19.98 -15.49
CA PRO A 98 4.22 20.64 -14.86
C PRO A 98 3.03 20.69 -15.83
N ALA A 99 1.86 20.34 -15.33
CA ALA A 99 0.61 20.50 -16.10
C ALA A 99 0.40 21.97 -16.46
N PRO A 100 -0.06 22.32 -17.68
CA PRO A 100 -0.30 23.72 -18.09
C PRO A 100 -1.28 24.42 -17.12
N ALA A 101 -0.94 25.64 -16.71
CA ALA A 101 -1.75 26.42 -15.76
C ALA A 101 -3.20 26.66 -16.22
N SER A 102 -3.45 26.61 -17.53
CA SER A 102 -4.77 26.69 -18.14
C SER A 102 -5.65 25.47 -17.93
N THR A 103 -5.07 24.35 -17.51
CA THR A 103 -5.82 23.12 -17.20
C THR A 103 -6.32 23.10 -15.76
N PRO A 104 -7.40 22.35 -15.44
CA PRO A 104 -7.87 22.20 -14.07
C PRO A 104 -6.78 21.72 -13.09
N HIS A 105 -5.92 20.82 -13.53
CA HIS A 105 -4.84 20.23 -12.71
C HIS A 105 -3.66 21.19 -12.56
N GLY A 106 -3.22 21.83 -13.65
CA GLY A 106 -2.17 22.85 -13.59
C GLY A 106 -2.58 24.09 -12.80
N SER A 107 -3.88 24.42 -12.76
CA SER A 107 -4.39 25.50 -11.91
C SER A 107 -4.15 25.25 -10.41
N LEU A 108 -4.01 23.99 -9.97
CA LEU A 108 -3.70 23.66 -8.58
C LEU A 108 -2.30 24.09 -8.17
N ILE A 109 -1.34 24.11 -9.12
CA ILE A 109 0.04 24.53 -8.86
C ILE A 109 0.08 26.03 -8.49
N VAL A 110 -0.73 26.84 -9.15
CA VAL A 110 -0.79 28.30 -8.94
C VAL A 110 -1.81 28.74 -7.89
N HIS A 111 -2.65 27.81 -7.40
CA HIS A 111 -3.67 28.08 -6.38
C HIS A 111 -3.53 27.14 -5.17
N PRO A 112 -2.53 27.34 -4.28
CA PRO A 112 -2.23 26.43 -3.20
C PRO A 112 -3.38 26.21 -2.21
N ALA A 113 -4.21 27.24 -1.96
CA ALA A 113 -5.38 27.09 -1.10
C ALA A 113 -6.42 26.10 -1.68
N LYS A 114 -6.62 26.11 -3.01
CA LYS A 114 -7.49 25.15 -3.71
C LYS A 114 -6.90 23.73 -3.65
N LEU A 115 -5.59 23.61 -3.81
CA LEU A 115 -4.88 22.33 -3.68
C LEU A 115 -5.09 21.75 -2.27
N VAL A 116 -4.77 22.52 -1.21
CA VAL A 116 -4.91 22.07 0.17
C VAL A 116 -6.35 21.67 0.49
N LYS A 117 -7.34 22.50 0.07
CA LYS A 117 -8.77 22.19 0.26
C LYS A 117 -9.13 20.84 -0.39
N ASN A 118 -8.72 20.61 -1.64
CA ASN A 118 -9.02 19.38 -2.33
C ASN A 118 -8.31 18.17 -1.67
N MET A 119 -7.04 18.31 -1.33
CA MET A 119 -6.30 17.25 -0.63
C MET A 119 -6.97 16.86 0.69
N LEU A 120 -7.40 17.83 1.50
CA LEU A 120 -8.12 17.55 2.75
C LEU A 120 -9.45 16.84 2.52
N LEU A 121 -10.24 17.28 1.52
CA LEU A 121 -11.51 16.64 1.19
C LEU A 121 -11.30 15.18 0.77
N TYR A 122 -10.40 14.94 -0.18
CA TYR A 122 -10.09 13.60 -0.65
C TYR A 122 -9.49 12.72 0.45
N PHE A 123 -8.66 13.29 1.33
CA PHE A 123 -8.10 12.58 2.47
C PHE A 123 -9.20 12.04 3.40
N VAL A 124 -10.16 12.88 3.77
CA VAL A 124 -11.27 12.45 4.64
C VAL A 124 -12.08 11.30 4.00
N ILE A 125 -12.29 11.35 2.67
CA ILE A 125 -13.01 10.32 1.94
C ILE A 125 -12.15 9.05 1.81
N SER A 126 -10.84 9.17 1.59
CA SER A 126 -9.94 8.02 1.43
C SER A 126 -9.68 7.26 2.74
N LEU A 127 -9.85 7.91 3.90
CA LEU A 127 -9.55 7.27 5.19
C LEU A 127 -10.35 5.98 5.44
N PRO A 128 -11.68 5.92 5.28
CA PRO A 128 -12.43 4.68 5.43
C PRO A 128 -12.09 3.65 4.35
N LEU A 129 -11.74 4.07 3.14
CA LEU A 129 -11.32 3.18 2.05
C LEU A 129 -9.99 2.51 2.39
N ALA A 130 -8.98 3.31 2.75
CA ALA A 130 -7.68 2.82 3.21
C ALA A 130 -7.83 1.90 4.44
N PHE A 131 -8.74 2.20 5.38
CA PHE A 131 -9.04 1.30 6.49
C PHE A 131 -9.53 -0.06 6.00
N GLY A 132 -10.38 -0.12 4.98
CA GLY A 132 -10.84 -1.37 4.39
C GLY A 132 -9.67 -2.23 3.90
N GLU A 133 -8.71 -1.64 3.21
CA GLU A 133 -7.50 -2.34 2.79
C GLU A 133 -6.61 -2.73 3.97
N GLU A 134 -6.24 -1.79 4.83
CA GLU A 134 -5.30 -2.04 5.92
C GLU A 134 -5.80 -3.07 6.92
N PHE A 135 -7.11 -3.11 7.17
CA PHE A 135 -7.73 -4.14 7.99
C PHE A 135 -7.49 -5.55 7.41
N GLY A 136 -7.62 -5.71 6.09
CA GLY A 136 -7.33 -6.96 5.40
C GLY A 136 -5.84 -7.27 5.33
N TRP A 137 -5.04 -6.33 4.83
CA TRP A 137 -3.63 -6.56 4.59
C TRP A 137 -2.81 -6.60 5.88
N ARG A 138 -2.88 -5.56 6.74
CA ARG A 138 -2.06 -5.43 7.96
C ARG A 138 -2.71 -6.10 9.15
N GLY A 139 -4.01 -5.94 9.30
CA GLY A 139 -4.76 -6.54 10.42
C GLY A 139 -4.89 -8.05 10.34
N TYR A 140 -5.04 -8.61 9.12
CA TYR A 140 -5.29 -10.03 8.94
C TYR A 140 -4.14 -10.79 8.26
N ALA A 141 -3.78 -10.43 7.02
CA ALA A 141 -2.87 -11.23 6.20
C ALA A 141 -1.41 -11.14 6.67
N GLN A 142 -0.87 -9.93 6.90
CA GLN A 142 0.52 -9.71 7.23
C GLN A 142 1.01 -10.52 8.44
N PRO A 143 0.36 -10.47 9.63
CA PRO A 143 0.85 -11.23 10.78
C PRO A 143 0.84 -12.74 10.55
N ARG A 144 -0.13 -13.25 9.80
CA ARG A 144 -0.23 -14.67 9.46
C ARG A 144 0.84 -15.10 8.47
N LEU A 145 1.07 -14.33 7.41
CA LEU A 145 2.13 -14.59 6.43
C LEU A 145 3.52 -14.56 7.08
N ILE A 146 3.78 -13.58 7.97
CA ILE A 146 5.05 -13.50 8.69
C ILE A 146 5.24 -14.71 9.64
N ARG A 147 4.18 -15.16 10.32
CA ARG A 147 4.27 -16.37 11.17
C ARG A 147 4.54 -17.63 10.35
N GLN A 148 3.92 -17.78 9.18
CA GLN A 148 4.04 -18.98 8.36
C GLN A 148 5.35 -19.06 7.55
N PHE A 149 5.86 -17.92 7.06
CA PHE A 149 6.95 -17.89 6.10
C PHE A 149 8.16 -17.07 6.56
N GLY A 150 8.11 -16.46 7.75
CA GLY A 150 9.12 -15.52 8.21
C GLY A 150 8.92 -14.12 7.64
N LEU A 151 9.70 -13.14 8.15
CA LEU A 151 9.49 -11.72 7.85
C LEU A 151 9.62 -11.43 6.35
N VAL A 152 10.75 -11.76 5.74
CA VAL A 152 11.03 -11.38 4.35
C VAL A 152 10.09 -12.08 3.38
N SER A 153 9.99 -13.41 3.47
CA SER A 153 9.12 -14.18 2.57
C SER A 153 7.63 -13.88 2.79
N GLY A 154 7.22 -13.59 4.04
CA GLY A 154 5.85 -13.19 4.35
C GLY A 154 5.49 -11.83 3.77
N LEU A 155 6.40 -10.85 3.84
CA LEU A 155 6.19 -9.53 3.22
C LEU A 155 6.23 -9.61 1.69
N LEU A 156 7.13 -10.40 1.11
CA LEU A 156 7.17 -10.64 -0.32
C LEU A 156 5.86 -11.26 -0.83
N ALA A 157 5.37 -12.29 -0.15
CA ALA A 157 4.09 -12.92 -0.49
C ALA A 157 2.93 -11.92 -0.38
N LEU A 158 2.91 -11.09 0.65
CA LEU A 158 1.91 -10.04 0.82
C LEU A 158 1.94 -9.01 -0.32
N GLY A 159 3.14 -8.53 -0.68
CA GLY A 159 3.32 -7.56 -1.77
C GLY A 159 2.89 -8.13 -3.12
N ILE A 160 3.19 -9.41 -3.39
CA ILE A 160 2.74 -10.11 -4.60
C ILE A 160 1.21 -10.21 -4.64
N ILE A 161 0.56 -10.66 -3.57
CA ILE A 161 -0.90 -10.80 -3.52
C ILE A 161 -1.56 -9.43 -3.67
N TRP A 162 -1.06 -8.42 -2.97
CA TRP A 162 -1.59 -7.05 -3.01
C TRP A 162 -1.41 -6.41 -4.39
N GLY A 163 -0.24 -6.61 -5.02
CA GLY A 163 0.02 -6.13 -6.36
C GLY A 163 -0.91 -6.74 -7.42
N PHE A 164 -1.05 -8.06 -7.42
CA PHE A 164 -1.98 -8.73 -8.35
C PHE A 164 -3.45 -8.45 -8.06
N TRP A 165 -3.80 -8.08 -6.84
CA TRP A 165 -5.15 -7.61 -6.51
C TRP A 165 -5.51 -6.31 -7.23
N HIS A 166 -4.56 -5.40 -7.46
CA HIS A 166 -4.77 -4.18 -8.24
C HIS A 166 -4.89 -4.42 -9.75
N THR A 167 -4.29 -5.50 -10.26
CA THR A 167 -4.17 -5.74 -11.72
C THR A 167 -5.51 -5.65 -12.47
N PRO A 168 -6.62 -6.31 -12.05
CA PRO A 168 -7.90 -6.21 -12.75
C PRO A 168 -8.43 -4.78 -12.85
N ILE A 169 -8.29 -4.00 -11.77
CA ILE A 169 -8.79 -2.62 -11.69
C ILE A 169 -8.01 -1.74 -12.68
N TYR A 170 -6.69 -1.77 -12.60
CA TYR A 170 -5.82 -0.94 -13.42
C TYR A 170 -5.93 -1.27 -14.90
N TYR A 171 -6.13 -2.57 -15.22
CA TYR A 171 -6.34 -3.01 -16.58
C TYR A 171 -7.68 -2.52 -17.15
N VAL A 172 -8.79 -2.73 -16.46
CA VAL A 172 -10.14 -2.37 -16.93
C VAL A 172 -10.36 -0.85 -16.93
N MET A 173 -9.78 -0.14 -15.97
CA MET A 173 -9.88 1.34 -15.87
C MET A 173 -8.87 2.07 -16.75
N HIS A 174 -8.00 1.35 -17.47
CA HIS A 174 -6.96 1.91 -18.37
C HIS A 174 -6.06 2.94 -17.68
N TRP A 175 -5.65 2.69 -16.43
CA TRP A 175 -4.84 3.65 -15.68
C TRP A 175 -3.39 3.76 -16.16
N TYR A 176 -2.90 2.79 -16.97
CA TYR A 176 -1.65 2.87 -17.71
C TYR A 176 -1.95 3.03 -19.21
N SER A 177 -1.97 4.27 -19.67
CA SER A 177 -2.38 4.58 -21.06
C SER A 177 -1.35 4.17 -22.11
N GLU A 178 -0.05 4.33 -21.79
CA GLU A 178 1.05 4.00 -22.72
C GLU A 178 1.42 2.51 -22.67
N HIS A 179 1.19 1.85 -21.52
CA HIS A 179 1.61 0.47 -21.27
C HIS A 179 0.47 -0.38 -20.67
N PRO A 180 -0.64 -0.62 -21.39
CA PRO A 180 -1.87 -1.20 -20.85
C PRO A 180 -1.73 -2.66 -20.36
N LEU A 181 -0.67 -3.37 -20.75
CA LEU A 181 -0.37 -4.71 -20.23
C LEU A 181 0.79 -4.65 -19.23
N LEU A 182 1.89 -3.96 -19.56
CA LEU A 182 3.06 -3.88 -18.71
C LEU A 182 2.72 -3.21 -17.38
N GLY A 183 1.94 -2.12 -17.39
CA GLY A 183 1.52 -1.39 -16.21
C GLY A 183 0.82 -2.27 -15.17
N PRO A 184 -0.37 -2.82 -15.48
CA PRO A 184 -1.14 -3.61 -14.53
C PRO A 184 -0.47 -4.93 -14.11
N PHE A 185 0.23 -5.61 -15.03
CA PHE A 185 0.73 -6.97 -14.80
C PHE A 185 2.17 -7.04 -14.28
N VAL A 186 2.97 -5.97 -14.45
CA VAL A 186 4.39 -5.95 -14.05
C VAL A 186 4.69 -4.77 -13.15
N MET A 187 4.38 -3.52 -13.59
CA MET A 187 4.74 -2.33 -12.84
C MET A 187 4.02 -2.27 -11.50
N THR A 188 2.72 -2.50 -11.49
CA THR A 188 1.91 -2.48 -10.26
C THR A 188 2.32 -3.56 -9.24
N PRO A 189 2.53 -4.84 -9.59
CA PRO A 189 3.05 -5.82 -8.64
C PRO A 189 4.42 -5.46 -8.06
N ILE A 190 5.34 -4.92 -8.85
CA ILE A 190 6.66 -4.47 -8.36
C ILE A 190 6.49 -3.30 -7.39
N ASP A 191 5.65 -2.32 -7.71
CA ASP A 191 5.34 -1.19 -6.83
C ASP A 191 4.87 -1.67 -5.45
N ASN A 192 3.89 -2.57 -5.43
CA ASN A 192 3.31 -3.08 -4.19
C ASN A 192 4.30 -3.95 -3.38
N ILE A 193 5.20 -4.69 -4.03
CA ILE A 193 6.28 -5.42 -3.35
C ILE A 193 7.21 -4.46 -2.59
N LEU A 194 7.45 -3.28 -3.12
CA LEU A 194 8.27 -2.27 -2.45
C LEU A 194 7.49 -1.51 -1.37
N VAL A 195 6.28 -1.06 -1.67
CA VAL A 195 5.43 -0.30 -0.73
C VAL A 195 4.99 -1.14 0.48
N VAL A 196 4.89 -2.46 0.34
CA VAL A 196 4.52 -3.34 1.48
C VAL A 196 5.47 -3.18 2.67
N VAL A 197 6.76 -2.93 2.44
CA VAL A 197 7.77 -2.86 3.49
C VAL A 197 7.59 -1.63 4.41
N PRO A 198 7.53 -0.37 3.92
CA PRO A 198 7.27 0.78 4.78
C PRO A 198 5.93 0.68 5.52
N MET A 199 4.88 0.18 4.87
CA MET A 199 3.59 -0.01 5.50
C MET A 199 3.65 -1.07 6.61
N ALA A 200 4.33 -2.19 6.37
CA ALA A 200 4.57 -3.23 7.37
C ALA A 200 5.42 -2.71 8.53
N TRP A 201 6.45 -1.93 8.23
CA TRP A 201 7.30 -1.32 9.25
C TRP A 201 6.48 -0.41 10.19
N LEU A 202 5.64 0.46 9.62
CA LEU A 202 4.75 1.32 10.40
C LEU A 202 3.83 0.50 11.30
N TYR A 203 3.17 -0.53 10.77
CA TYR A 203 2.27 -1.38 11.54
C TYR A 203 3.00 -2.12 12.67
N ILE A 204 4.13 -2.75 12.38
CA ILE A 204 4.93 -3.51 13.37
C ILE A 204 5.46 -2.60 14.48
N ARG A 205 5.90 -1.38 14.13
CA ARG A 205 6.48 -0.43 15.09
C ARG A 205 5.46 0.34 15.90
N SER A 206 4.35 0.72 15.29
CA SER A 206 3.27 1.43 15.98
C SER A 206 2.37 0.51 16.79
N LYS A 207 2.29 -0.77 16.42
CA LYS A 207 1.39 -1.79 17.00
C LYS A 207 -0.09 -1.35 16.95
N ASN A 208 -0.47 -0.62 15.94
CA ASN A 208 -1.87 -0.22 15.72
C ASN A 208 -2.19 -0.11 14.23
N ILE A 209 -3.49 -0.23 13.92
CA ILE A 209 -3.98 -0.22 12.54
C ILE A 209 -4.14 1.21 11.97
N TRP A 210 -4.30 2.21 12.83
CA TRP A 210 -4.63 3.56 12.38
C TRP A 210 -3.46 4.29 11.74
N VAL A 211 -2.21 4.03 12.20
CA VAL A 211 -1.01 4.64 11.58
C VAL A 211 -0.85 4.22 10.13
N PRO A 212 -0.82 2.92 9.77
CA PRO A 212 -0.76 2.55 8.35
C PRO A 212 -2.00 2.99 7.57
N THR A 213 -3.22 2.95 8.14
CA THR A 213 -4.44 3.46 7.50
C THR A 213 -4.30 4.93 7.11
N PHE A 214 -3.88 5.76 8.07
CA PHE A 214 -3.64 7.18 7.84
C PHE A 214 -2.57 7.41 6.77
N THR A 215 -1.44 6.70 6.89
CA THR A 215 -0.32 6.81 5.95
C THR A 215 -0.74 6.40 4.54
N HIS A 216 -1.52 5.34 4.40
CA HIS A 216 -2.06 4.87 3.12
C HIS A 216 -2.92 5.94 2.47
N ALA A 217 -3.98 6.40 3.16
CA ALA A 217 -4.84 7.46 2.65
C ALA A 217 -4.06 8.72 2.27
N PHE A 218 -3.07 9.09 3.08
CA PHE A 218 -2.23 10.27 2.84
C PHE A 218 -1.30 10.07 1.64
N ALA A 219 -0.67 8.90 1.50
CA ALA A 219 0.19 8.57 0.38
C ALA A 219 -0.56 8.54 -0.95
N ASP A 220 -1.77 7.97 -0.98
CA ASP A 220 -2.63 7.94 -2.17
C ASP A 220 -2.96 9.35 -2.66
N ILE A 221 -3.29 10.26 -1.72
CA ILE A 221 -3.58 11.65 -2.05
C ILE A 221 -2.34 12.36 -2.60
N LEU A 222 -1.19 12.18 -1.96
CA LEU A 222 0.06 12.76 -2.44
C LEU A 222 0.42 12.25 -3.82
N TRP A 223 0.33 10.93 -4.02
CA TRP A 223 0.64 10.30 -5.30
C TRP A 223 -0.34 10.75 -6.39
N GLY A 224 -1.64 10.71 -6.12
CA GLY A 224 -2.67 11.13 -7.05
C GLY A 224 -2.52 12.60 -7.48
N PHE A 225 -2.38 13.53 -6.51
CA PHE A 225 -2.20 14.94 -6.83
C PHE A 225 -0.85 15.23 -7.50
N SER A 226 0.24 14.55 -7.12
CA SER A 226 1.52 14.71 -7.79
C SER A 226 1.46 14.28 -9.26
N GLY A 227 0.81 13.15 -9.58
CA GLY A 227 0.61 12.67 -10.94
C GLY A 227 -0.27 13.61 -11.80
N LEU A 228 -1.28 14.24 -11.18
CA LEU A 228 -2.12 15.23 -11.87
C LEU A 228 -1.39 16.56 -12.13
N MET A 229 -0.58 17.01 -11.18
CA MET A 229 0.18 18.27 -11.31
C MET A 229 1.45 18.13 -12.16
N PHE A 230 2.07 16.96 -12.12
CA PHE A 230 3.33 16.65 -12.81
C PHE A 230 3.19 15.33 -13.58
N PRO A 231 2.33 15.29 -14.64
CA PRO A 231 2.15 14.09 -15.44
C PRO A 231 3.47 13.62 -16.05
N ALA A 232 3.60 12.30 -16.17
CA ALA A 232 4.74 11.69 -16.83
C ALA A 232 4.76 12.06 -18.32
N THR A 233 5.92 12.43 -18.80
CA THR A 233 6.23 12.58 -20.24
C THR A 233 6.86 11.29 -20.79
N HIS A 234 7.40 10.46 -19.90
CA HIS A 234 7.99 9.14 -20.17
C HIS A 234 7.58 8.20 -19.03
N GLU A 235 6.50 7.44 -19.24
CA GLU A 235 5.84 6.67 -18.18
C GLU A 235 6.77 5.67 -17.48
N ILE A 236 7.52 4.86 -18.25
CA ILE A 236 8.44 3.86 -17.68
C ILE A 236 9.57 4.52 -16.87
N GLN A 237 10.22 5.55 -17.44
CA GLN A 237 11.34 6.22 -16.78
C GLN A 237 10.88 6.92 -15.49
N ASN A 238 9.74 7.59 -15.54
CA ASN A 238 9.13 8.22 -14.36
C ASN A 238 8.81 7.18 -13.28
N TRP A 239 8.22 6.04 -13.68
CA TRP A 239 7.96 4.92 -12.78
C TRP A 239 9.27 4.36 -12.19
N VAL A 240 10.31 4.13 -13.00
CA VAL A 240 11.61 3.62 -12.51
C VAL A 240 12.21 4.54 -11.46
N VAL A 241 12.14 5.86 -11.63
CA VAL A 241 12.60 6.82 -10.61
C VAL A 241 11.90 6.59 -9.28
N LEU A 242 10.58 6.45 -9.29
CA LEU A 242 9.80 6.18 -8.08
C LEU A 242 10.23 4.84 -7.45
N GLN A 243 10.39 3.77 -8.26
CA GLN A 243 10.79 2.44 -7.75
C GLN A 243 12.17 2.46 -7.10
N VAL A 244 13.13 3.21 -7.65
CA VAL A 244 14.46 3.35 -7.05
C VAL A 244 14.36 4.02 -5.68
N VAL A 245 13.60 5.11 -5.56
CA VAL A 245 13.38 5.78 -4.27
C VAL A 245 12.69 4.83 -3.26
N GLN A 246 11.65 4.13 -3.67
CA GLN A 246 10.94 3.16 -2.83
C GLN A 246 11.85 2.00 -2.42
N ALA A 247 12.66 1.46 -3.32
CA ALA A 247 13.58 0.36 -3.04
C ALA A 247 14.63 0.75 -1.99
N ILE A 248 15.20 1.94 -2.08
CA ILE A 248 16.16 2.45 -1.08
C ILE A 248 15.49 2.55 0.29
N VAL A 249 14.33 3.18 0.37
CA VAL A 249 13.59 3.32 1.63
C VAL A 249 13.21 1.95 2.19
N SER A 250 12.69 1.06 1.36
CA SER A 250 12.27 -0.28 1.77
C SER A 250 13.47 -1.11 2.26
N ALA A 251 14.62 -1.02 1.61
CA ALA A 251 15.84 -1.68 2.07
C ALA A 251 16.27 -1.21 3.46
N VAL A 252 16.28 0.11 3.71
CA VAL A 252 16.62 0.67 5.02
C VAL A 252 15.65 0.21 6.12
N LEU A 253 14.35 0.28 5.85
CA LEU A 253 13.33 -0.12 6.82
C LEU A 253 13.32 -1.65 7.07
N LEU A 254 13.58 -2.45 6.05
CA LEU A 254 13.71 -3.89 6.19
C LEU A 254 14.94 -4.26 7.04
N MET A 255 16.08 -3.58 6.83
CA MET A 255 17.27 -3.76 7.68
C MET A 255 16.99 -3.40 9.15
N ASP A 256 16.23 -2.33 9.43
CA ASP A 256 15.80 -2.00 10.81
C ASP A 256 14.91 -3.09 11.41
N LEU A 257 14.00 -3.69 10.66
CA LEU A 257 13.18 -4.80 11.15
C LEU A 257 14.02 -6.06 11.44
N LEU A 258 14.99 -6.38 10.58
CA LEU A 258 15.86 -7.55 10.72
C LEU A 258 16.84 -7.39 11.89
N SER A 259 17.47 -6.24 12.06
CA SER A 259 18.44 -5.99 13.12
C SER A 259 17.83 -6.13 14.52
N LYS A 260 16.61 -5.64 14.72
CA LYS A 260 15.93 -5.76 16.02
C LYS A 260 15.41 -7.16 16.31
N ARG A 261 15.07 -7.94 15.28
CA ARG A 261 14.74 -9.37 15.47
C ARG A 261 15.96 -10.15 15.97
N GLN A 262 17.14 -9.88 15.42
CA GLN A 262 18.38 -10.51 15.90
C GLN A 262 18.70 -10.13 17.36
N GLN A 263 18.47 -8.87 17.76
CA GLN A 263 18.68 -8.42 19.14
C GLN A 263 17.71 -9.08 20.14
N SER A 264 16.47 -9.42 19.75
CA SER A 264 15.53 -10.12 20.61
C SER A 264 15.84 -11.62 20.78
N ILE A 265 16.54 -12.23 19.81
CA ILE A 265 16.94 -13.65 19.85
C ILE A 265 18.29 -13.83 20.58
N ALA A 266 19.17 -12.83 20.55
CA ALA A 266 20.51 -12.93 21.12
C ALA A 266 20.56 -13.21 22.65
N PRO A 267 19.63 -12.73 23.51
CA PRO A 267 19.57 -13.10 24.91
C PRO A 267 19.25 -14.58 25.13
N GLU A 268 18.30 -15.13 24.36
CA GLU A 268 17.85 -16.53 24.50
C GLU A 268 18.94 -17.53 24.14
N LEU A 269 19.86 -17.17 23.22
CA LEU A 269 21.01 -17.99 22.85
C LEU A 269 22.16 -17.94 23.88
N ARG A 270 22.20 -16.91 24.77
CA ARG A 270 23.20 -16.76 25.83
C ARG A 270 22.82 -17.53 27.10
N GLU A 271 21.55 -17.80 27.29
CA GLU A 271 21.00 -18.47 28.48
C GLU A 271 20.83 -20.00 28.29
N SER A 272 21.13 -20.55 27.12
CA SER A 272 21.17 -22.00 26.92
C SER A 272 22.43 -22.54 27.62
N PRO A 273 22.33 -23.24 28.77
CA PRO A 273 23.49 -23.83 29.41
C PRO A 273 24.08 -24.87 28.47
N ALA A 274 25.39 -24.72 28.19
CA ALA A 274 26.14 -25.80 27.58
C ALA A 274 25.89 -27.05 28.45
N SER A 275 25.18 -28.02 27.88
CA SER A 275 24.94 -29.30 28.52
C SER A 275 26.31 -29.93 28.85
N ALA A 276 26.59 -29.98 30.15
CA ALA A 276 27.67 -30.80 30.70
C ALA A 276 27.35 -32.28 30.54
#